data_63abeef17114a9a4d9ab383b8b5857b1
#
_entry.id   63abeef17114a9a4d9ab383b8b5857b1
#
_cell.length_a   1.000
_cell.length_b   1.000
_cell.length_c   1.000
_cell.angle_alpha   90.00
_cell.angle_beta   90.00
_cell.angle_gamma   90.00
#
_symmetry.space_group_name_H-M   'P 1'
#
loop_
_entity.id
_entity.type
_entity.pdbx_description
1 polymer ?
#
loop_
_entity_poly.entity_id
_entity_poly.type
_entity_poly.pdbx_seq_one_letter_code
_entity_poly.pdbx_strand_id
1 'polypeptide(L)'
;MHNTLIERLFWHTAQRDDAKVADHLYCRKEMDTVYTLDEATLFDFFFHYLREIEVFPLLEELDPETQERENIPFLQFVLVYLMRVIGSIPKMEPVWELLLTDELLMGLCGFNAYQVKNGSCDRGTKLRKAPMPEVRGALCVDTLANQIVKITPRRLENFFNHSIERLAQARVFPKYIHAACDTTLYETTDQYEGCGSVFRERKVKARGYRKAGELKAVKVWLYGWKVWAIYEVQTGIPIAIKIDTIEKPDNLHVLAVLEQAKQNVKQTRVIRSLVVDRGFLDGKSLYAIDQQGIEFVIPLKSNMEATRDARALALSYEDGTCIEKTREVTVTHGYGKNTWDEKVLTTLVGIPGLMSCDWFNPEGSEANTAKKDYEPIPLNAVVVKTWNNQTPPVDKQVVFVTNGELKDPFVVFDRYDDRSLIENNLFRETKQDWHLQDPPKKTREGVFVQVYMVMAMKALTKAFLMWQEEQQRLHALGKETSWEMYRRRLKMLNRNKLIVFVEDNFGIFLSHEVIMLTDVPVHKTAKELGVTRSSIYTKYTGLSPP
;
A
#
# COMPACT_ATOMS: atom_id res chain seq x y z
N MET A 1 -17.71 2.09 29.64
CA MET A 1 -18.52 1.55 28.52
C MET A 1 -17.75 1.30 27.23
N HIS A 2 -16.49 1.79 27.08
CA HIS A 2 -15.72 1.61 25.85
C HIS A 2 -15.16 0.19 25.63
N ASN A 3 -14.88 -0.57 26.68
CA ASN A 3 -14.32 -1.93 26.56
C ASN A 3 -15.27 -2.96 25.92
N THR A 4 -16.57 -2.75 25.96
CA THR A 4 -17.56 -3.74 25.50
C THR A 4 -17.66 -3.88 23.98
N LEU A 5 -17.26 -2.87 23.20
CA LEU A 5 -17.32 -2.92 21.73
C LEU A 5 -16.12 -3.67 21.15
N ILE A 6 -14.94 -3.35 21.66
CA ILE A 6 -13.70 -4.02 21.26
C ILE A 6 -13.76 -5.51 21.62
N GLU A 7 -14.31 -5.84 22.77
CA GLU A 7 -14.53 -7.23 23.20
C GLU A 7 -15.52 -7.99 22.28
N ARG A 8 -16.49 -7.32 21.66
CA ARG A 8 -17.43 -7.94 20.70
C ARG A 8 -16.86 -8.18 19.31
N LEU A 9 -15.74 -7.56 18.96
CA LEU A 9 -15.07 -7.75 17.66
C LEU A 9 -14.30 -9.07 17.57
N PHE A 10 -14.10 -9.73 18.69
CA PHE A 10 -13.44 -11.02 18.73
C PHE A 10 -14.42 -12.03 19.31
N TRP A 11 -14.49 -13.18 18.77
CA TRP A 11 -15.25 -14.38 19.14
C TRP A 11 -15.20 -14.69 20.66
N HIS A 12 -15.54 -13.73 21.53
CA HIS A 12 -15.39 -13.84 22.97
C HIS A 12 -16.40 -14.77 23.63
N THR A 13 -17.46 -15.13 22.92
CA THR A 13 -18.49 -16.04 23.41
C THR A 13 -18.19 -17.50 23.06
N ALA A 14 -17.37 -17.74 22.04
CA ALA A 14 -17.01 -19.09 21.63
C ALA A 14 -15.51 -19.32 21.80
N GLN A 15 -15.14 -20.37 22.53
CA GLN A 15 -13.75 -20.77 22.71
C GLN A 15 -13.37 -21.85 21.69
N ARG A 16 -12.14 -21.77 21.17
CA ARG A 16 -11.63 -22.82 20.30
C ARG A 16 -11.32 -24.07 21.12
N ASP A 17 -12.02 -25.14 20.85
CA ASP A 17 -11.77 -26.47 21.40
C ASP A 17 -12.05 -27.53 20.34
N ASP A 18 -11.04 -27.78 19.52
CA ASP A 18 -11.16 -28.75 18.42
C ASP A 18 -11.52 -30.16 18.94
N ALA A 19 -11.04 -30.55 20.14
CA ALA A 19 -11.29 -31.86 20.72
C ALA A 19 -12.74 -32.01 21.17
N LYS A 20 -13.28 -31.04 21.91
CA LYS A 20 -14.67 -31.04 22.37
C LYS A 20 -15.64 -31.01 21.19
N VAL A 21 -15.35 -30.19 20.18
CA VAL A 21 -16.19 -30.13 18.97
C VAL A 21 -16.11 -31.44 18.19
N ALA A 22 -14.95 -32.07 18.05
CA ALA A 22 -14.79 -33.36 17.38
C ALA A 22 -15.56 -34.47 18.10
N ASP A 23 -15.51 -34.48 19.45
CA ASP A 23 -16.29 -35.43 20.26
C ASP A 23 -17.80 -35.26 20.06
N HIS A 24 -18.27 -34.01 20.09
CA HIS A 24 -19.67 -33.71 19.85
C HIS A 24 -20.16 -34.16 18.45
N LEU A 25 -19.38 -33.81 17.41
CA LEU A 25 -19.67 -34.22 16.02
C LEU A 25 -19.68 -35.74 15.87
N TYR A 26 -18.74 -36.42 16.54
CA TYR A 26 -18.67 -37.87 16.49
C TYR A 26 -19.87 -38.55 17.22
N CYS A 27 -20.18 -38.09 18.44
CA CYS A 27 -21.21 -38.73 19.29
C CYS A 27 -22.64 -38.34 18.89
N ARG A 28 -22.87 -37.03 18.64
CA ARG A 28 -24.23 -36.51 18.40
C ARG A 28 -24.55 -36.31 16.92
N LYS A 29 -23.52 -36.21 16.05
CA LYS A 29 -23.65 -35.97 14.60
C LYS A 29 -24.35 -34.64 14.25
N GLU A 30 -24.35 -33.69 15.18
CA GLU A 30 -25.03 -32.40 15.08
C GLU A 30 -24.01 -31.26 15.20
N MET A 31 -24.33 -30.12 14.62
CA MET A 31 -23.57 -28.86 14.73
C MET A 31 -24.55 -27.69 14.69
N ASP A 32 -24.23 -26.61 15.41
CA ASP A 32 -25.11 -25.44 15.44
C ASP A 32 -24.98 -24.64 14.15
N THR A 33 -23.74 -24.32 13.77
CA THR A 33 -23.44 -23.61 12.53
C THR A 33 -22.08 -24.04 11.97
N VAL A 34 -21.92 -23.88 10.66
CA VAL A 34 -20.66 -24.15 9.96
C VAL A 34 -20.39 -23.07 8.93
N TYR A 35 -19.16 -22.60 8.91
CA TYR A 35 -18.71 -21.59 7.97
C TYR A 35 -17.45 -22.05 7.25
N THR A 36 -17.22 -21.53 6.04
CA THR A 36 -15.93 -21.68 5.38
C THR A 36 -14.90 -20.78 6.04
N LEU A 37 -13.65 -21.24 6.13
CA LEU A 37 -12.57 -20.47 6.77
C LEU A 37 -11.83 -19.54 5.79
N ASP A 38 -12.49 -19.02 4.75
CA ASP A 38 -11.85 -18.36 3.62
C ASP A 38 -10.90 -17.21 4.02
N GLU A 39 -11.43 -16.01 4.25
CA GLU A 39 -10.63 -14.83 4.57
C GLU A 39 -10.69 -14.42 6.06
N ALA A 40 -11.51 -15.07 6.86
CA ALA A 40 -11.72 -14.69 8.27
C ALA A 40 -10.42 -14.69 9.09
N THR A 41 -9.57 -15.68 8.92
CA THR A 41 -8.27 -15.75 9.60
C THR A 41 -7.33 -14.63 9.19
N LEU A 42 -7.43 -14.11 7.98
CA LEU A 42 -6.67 -12.95 7.53
C LEU A 42 -7.02 -11.72 8.36
N PHE A 43 -8.32 -11.43 8.48
CA PHE A 43 -8.80 -10.27 9.22
C PHE A 43 -8.57 -10.41 10.72
N ASP A 44 -8.80 -11.61 11.27
CA ASP A 44 -8.56 -11.90 12.69
C ASP A 44 -7.08 -11.66 13.06
N PHE A 45 -6.14 -12.23 12.32
CA PHE A 45 -4.71 -12.03 12.56
C PHE A 45 -4.29 -10.57 12.36
N PHE A 46 -4.84 -9.90 11.35
CA PHE A 46 -4.54 -8.51 11.10
C PHE A 46 -5.08 -7.60 12.21
N PHE A 47 -6.30 -7.81 12.65
CA PHE A 47 -6.89 -7.06 13.76
C PHE A 47 -6.14 -7.29 15.08
N HIS A 48 -5.70 -8.53 15.32
CA HIS A 48 -4.83 -8.81 16.46
C HIS A 48 -3.54 -7.99 16.38
N TYR A 49 -2.87 -7.99 15.23
CA TYR A 49 -1.67 -7.17 15.02
C TYR A 49 -1.92 -5.68 15.24
N LEU A 50 -3.02 -5.13 14.75
CA LEU A 50 -3.37 -3.71 14.96
C LEU A 50 -3.56 -3.36 16.45
N ARG A 51 -3.99 -4.33 17.26
CA ARG A 51 -4.07 -4.15 18.72
C ARG A 51 -2.70 -4.14 19.36
N GLU A 52 -1.84 -5.10 19.02
CA GLU A 52 -0.48 -5.22 19.55
C GLU A 52 0.33 -3.94 19.33
N ILE A 53 0.14 -3.26 18.20
CA ILE A 53 0.82 -2.00 17.90
C ILE A 53 -0.02 -0.76 18.26
N GLU A 54 -1.10 -0.91 19.02
CA GLU A 54 -1.99 0.17 19.49
C GLU A 54 -2.57 1.07 18.38
N VAL A 55 -2.81 0.53 17.19
CA VAL A 55 -3.48 1.24 16.08
C VAL A 55 -5.00 1.19 16.23
N PHE A 56 -5.53 0.17 16.91
CA PHE A 56 -6.97 -0.01 17.05
C PHE A 56 -7.69 1.19 17.69
N PRO A 57 -7.16 1.85 18.76
CA PRO A 57 -7.75 3.06 19.32
C PRO A 57 -7.83 4.22 18.31
N LEU A 58 -6.89 4.31 17.38
CA LEU A 58 -6.90 5.35 16.34
C LEU A 58 -8.07 5.22 15.36
N LEU A 59 -8.62 4.00 15.21
CA LEU A 59 -9.83 3.77 14.39
C LEU A 59 -11.07 4.35 15.04
N GLU A 60 -11.14 4.39 16.37
CA GLU A 60 -12.23 5.00 17.12
C GLU A 60 -12.22 6.53 16.98
N GLU A 61 -11.02 7.14 16.91
CA GLU A 61 -10.85 8.58 16.71
C GLU A 61 -11.35 9.09 15.34
N LEU A 62 -11.62 8.17 14.41
CA LEU A 62 -12.20 8.51 13.10
C LEU A 62 -13.68 8.88 13.19
N ASP A 63 -14.36 8.61 14.31
CA ASP A 63 -15.76 8.98 14.49
C ASP A 63 -15.94 10.51 14.37
N PRO A 64 -16.73 10.99 13.41
CA PRO A 64 -16.98 12.42 13.24
C PRO A 64 -17.89 13.01 14.32
N GLU A 65 -18.46 12.18 15.24
CA GLU A 65 -19.38 12.60 16.32
C GLU A 65 -20.62 13.37 15.82
N THR A 66 -21.04 13.08 14.59
CA THR A 66 -22.14 13.80 13.91
C THR A 66 -23.50 13.10 14.04
N GLN A 67 -23.58 11.98 14.78
CA GLN A 67 -24.81 11.21 14.89
C GLN A 67 -25.60 11.59 16.13
N GLU A 68 -26.83 12.11 15.95
CA GLU A 68 -27.76 12.35 17.06
C GLU A 68 -28.30 11.05 17.71
N ARG A 69 -28.38 9.97 16.92
CA ARG A 69 -28.78 8.62 17.36
C ARG A 69 -27.87 7.60 16.74
N GLU A 70 -27.09 6.94 17.54
CA GLU A 70 -26.18 5.89 17.14
C GLU A 70 -26.88 4.52 17.18
N ASN A 71 -27.43 4.10 16.04
CA ASN A 71 -27.99 2.74 15.90
C ASN A 71 -26.89 1.71 15.62
N ILE A 72 -25.81 2.11 14.95
CA ILE A 72 -24.63 1.33 14.63
C ILE A 72 -23.42 2.18 15.02
N PRO A 73 -22.55 1.70 15.91
CA PRO A 73 -21.32 2.39 16.28
C PRO A 73 -20.46 2.74 15.05
N PHE A 74 -19.89 3.93 15.03
CA PHE A 74 -19.15 4.40 13.86
C PHE A 74 -17.95 3.50 13.51
N LEU A 75 -17.29 2.95 14.53
CA LEU A 75 -16.19 1.99 14.36
C LEU A 75 -16.59 0.80 13.47
N GLN A 76 -17.83 0.32 13.53
CA GLN A 76 -18.27 -0.78 12.67
C GLN A 76 -18.26 -0.41 11.19
N PHE A 77 -18.64 0.82 10.83
CA PHE A 77 -18.50 1.31 9.45
C PHE A 77 -17.03 1.38 9.02
N VAL A 78 -16.16 1.85 9.91
CA VAL A 78 -14.72 1.90 9.64
C VAL A 78 -14.16 0.51 9.40
N LEU A 79 -14.46 -0.47 10.25
CA LEU A 79 -13.97 -1.85 10.12
C LEU A 79 -14.45 -2.52 8.83
N VAL A 80 -15.73 -2.38 8.49
CA VAL A 80 -16.26 -2.89 7.21
C VAL A 80 -15.55 -2.25 6.03
N TYR A 81 -15.31 -0.94 6.09
CA TYR A 81 -14.59 -0.26 5.02
C TYR A 81 -13.13 -0.70 4.92
N LEU A 82 -12.46 -0.91 6.05
CA LEU A 82 -11.12 -1.50 6.08
C LEU A 82 -11.09 -2.89 5.46
N MET A 83 -12.06 -3.76 5.80
CA MET A 83 -12.18 -5.08 5.17
C MET A 83 -12.35 -4.97 3.65
N ARG A 84 -13.13 -4.01 3.16
CA ARG A 84 -13.24 -3.75 1.73
C ARG A 84 -11.87 -3.43 1.12
N VAL A 85 -11.11 -2.51 1.73
CA VAL A 85 -9.79 -2.10 1.23
C VAL A 85 -8.79 -3.26 1.28
N ILE A 86 -8.69 -3.96 2.41
CA ILE A 86 -7.76 -5.07 2.61
C ILE A 86 -8.16 -6.28 1.73
N GLY A 87 -9.45 -6.55 1.59
CA GLY A 87 -10.02 -7.58 0.73
C GLY A 87 -9.88 -7.29 -0.76
N SER A 88 -9.35 -6.10 -1.15
CA SER A 88 -9.21 -5.67 -2.55
C SER A 88 -10.54 -5.70 -3.31
N ILE A 89 -11.62 -5.24 -2.67
CA ILE A 89 -12.94 -5.13 -3.30
C ILE A 89 -13.02 -3.79 -4.04
N PRO A 90 -13.10 -3.79 -5.39
CA PRO A 90 -12.86 -2.58 -6.17
C PRO A 90 -13.93 -1.50 -5.94
N LYS A 91 -15.19 -1.82 -6.10
CA LYS A 91 -16.31 -0.88 -6.03
C LYS A 91 -17.15 -1.11 -4.78
N MET A 92 -18.11 -0.22 -4.54
CA MET A 92 -19.00 -0.36 -3.40
C MET A 92 -20.08 -1.44 -3.62
N GLU A 93 -20.53 -1.66 -4.87
CA GLU A 93 -21.61 -2.58 -5.15
C GLU A 93 -21.34 -4.03 -4.72
N PRO A 94 -20.13 -4.63 -4.96
CA PRO A 94 -19.83 -5.99 -4.52
C PRO A 94 -19.71 -6.16 -3.01
N VAL A 95 -19.56 -5.06 -2.25
CA VAL A 95 -19.42 -5.11 -0.78
C VAL A 95 -20.59 -5.82 -0.11
N TRP A 96 -21.81 -5.67 -0.66
CA TRP A 96 -22.99 -6.33 -0.10
C TRP A 96 -22.86 -7.85 -0.15
N GLU A 97 -22.51 -8.39 -1.31
CA GLU A 97 -22.40 -9.83 -1.52
C GLU A 97 -21.16 -10.44 -0.84
N LEU A 98 -20.03 -9.73 -0.89
CA LEU A 98 -18.75 -10.27 -0.42
C LEU A 98 -18.48 -10.06 1.07
N LEU A 99 -19.12 -9.09 1.71
CA LEU A 99 -18.89 -8.78 3.12
C LEU A 99 -20.17 -8.73 3.95
N LEU A 100 -21.16 -7.91 3.52
CA LEU A 100 -22.28 -7.54 4.40
C LEU A 100 -23.27 -8.69 4.69
N THR A 101 -23.24 -9.73 3.87
CA THR A 101 -24.05 -10.96 4.03
C THR A 101 -23.27 -12.10 4.68
N ASP A 102 -21.97 -11.94 4.88
CA ASP A 102 -21.13 -12.93 5.54
C ASP A 102 -21.20 -12.77 7.06
N GLU A 103 -21.81 -13.74 7.76
CA GLU A 103 -21.99 -13.70 9.21
C GLU A 103 -20.66 -13.73 9.95
N LEU A 104 -19.66 -14.45 9.43
CA LEU A 104 -18.35 -14.58 10.05
C LEU A 104 -17.58 -13.28 9.98
N LEU A 105 -17.49 -12.68 8.78
CA LEU A 105 -16.76 -11.41 8.56
C LEU A 105 -17.47 -10.26 9.30
N MET A 106 -18.78 -10.24 9.27
CA MET A 106 -19.55 -9.22 10.00
C MET A 106 -19.45 -9.40 11.52
N GLY A 107 -19.33 -10.64 11.99
CA GLY A 107 -19.02 -10.94 13.39
C GLY A 107 -17.71 -10.30 13.85
N LEU A 108 -16.66 -10.34 13.03
CA LEU A 108 -15.38 -9.64 13.29
C LEU A 108 -15.55 -8.11 13.38
N CYS A 109 -16.55 -7.56 12.70
CA CYS A 109 -16.91 -6.14 12.80
C CYS A 109 -17.89 -5.83 13.95
N GLY A 110 -18.30 -6.83 14.76
CA GLY A 110 -19.20 -6.65 15.89
C GLY A 110 -20.69 -6.71 15.56
N PHE A 111 -21.09 -7.15 14.36
CA PHE A 111 -22.48 -7.48 14.03
C PHE A 111 -22.80 -8.92 14.44
N ASN A 112 -24.01 -9.15 14.93
CA ASN A 112 -24.47 -10.50 15.21
C ASN A 112 -25.24 -11.12 14.02
N ALA A 113 -25.46 -12.43 14.04
CA ALA A 113 -26.14 -13.17 12.98
C ALA A 113 -27.56 -12.63 12.69
N TYR A 114 -28.28 -12.17 13.71
CA TYR A 114 -29.60 -11.56 13.54
C TYR A 114 -29.52 -10.27 12.70
N GLN A 115 -28.54 -9.41 12.98
CA GLN A 115 -28.32 -8.18 12.23
C GLN A 115 -27.94 -8.45 10.78
N VAL A 116 -27.14 -9.48 10.54
CA VAL A 116 -26.77 -9.89 9.17
C VAL A 116 -27.97 -10.39 8.40
N LYS A 117 -28.80 -11.25 9.02
CA LYS A 117 -29.99 -11.81 8.40
C LYS A 117 -31.10 -10.77 8.18
N ASN A 118 -31.39 -9.92 9.17
CA ASN A 118 -32.55 -9.05 9.18
C ASN A 118 -32.24 -7.58 8.91
N GLY A 119 -30.94 -7.20 8.89
CA GLY A 119 -30.47 -5.82 8.86
C GLY A 119 -30.40 -5.19 10.25
N SER A 120 -29.54 -4.19 10.41
CA SER A 120 -29.36 -3.46 11.67
C SER A 120 -30.36 -2.33 11.87
N CYS A 121 -31.13 -1.93 10.85
CA CYS A 121 -32.09 -0.83 10.88
C CYS A 121 -33.29 -1.09 9.97
N ASP A 122 -34.49 -0.72 10.40
CA ASP A 122 -35.74 -0.85 9.62
C ASP A 122 -35.90 0.13 8.45
N ARG A 123 -34.88 0.97 8.18
CA ARG A 123 -34.95 2.02 7.17
C ARG A 123 -34.77 1.48 5.75
N GLY A 124 -35.60 1.97 4.82
CA GLY A 124 -35.41 1.84 3.37
C GLY A 124 -36.19 0.73 2.68
N THR A 125 -36.87 -0.13 3.41
CA THR A 125 -37.66 -1.23 2.81
C THR A 125 -39.00 -0.80 2.21
N LYS A 126 -39.54 0.32 2.64
CA LYS A 126 -40.86 0.84 2.16
C LYS A 126 -40.89 1.29 0.70
N LEU A 127 -39.74 1.53 0.07
CA LEU A 127 -39.65 2.07 -1.29
C LEU A 127 -39.19 1.07 -2.35
N ARG A 128 -38.77 -0.15 -1.99
CA ARG A 128 -38.35 -1.15 -2.96
C ARG A 128 -39.51 -2.04 -3.38
N LYS A 129 -39.89 -1.96 -4.66
CA LYS A 129 -40.89 -2.85 -5.31
C LYS A 129 -40.38 -4.28 -5.56
N ALA A 130 -39.10 -4.54 -5.35
CA ALA A 130 -38.50 -5.86 -5.53
C ALA A 130 -38.71 -6.73 -4.28
N PRO A 131 -38.85 -8.06 -4.43
CA PRO A 131 -38.89 -8.96 -3.29
C PRO A 131 -37.63 -8.83 -2.45
N MET A 132 -37.80 -8.84 -1.13
CA MET A 132 -36.68 -8.74 -0.19
C MET A 132 -35.81 -9.99 -0.32
N PRO A 133 -34.46 -9.84 -0.36
CA PRO A 133 -33.59 -11.00 -0.30
C PRO A 133 -33.75 -11.74 1.03
N GLU A 134 -33.51 -13.04 1.02
CA GLU A 134 -33.56 -13.88 2.21
C GLU A 134 -32.60 -13.39 3.31
N VAL A 135 -31.41 -12.93 2.90
CA VAL A 135 -30.42 -12.28 3.78
C VAL A 135 -30.32 -10.81 3.40
N ARG A 136 -30.60 -9.91 4.36
CA ARG A 136 -30.61 -8.46 4.12
C ARG A 136 -29.21 -7.85 4.12
N GLY A 137 -28.24 -8.51 4.79
CA GLY A 137 -26.92 -7.98 5.09
C GLY A 137 -26.92 -7.06 6.31
N ALA A 138 -25.81 -6.97 7.00
CA ALA A 138 -25.65 -6.23 8.26
C ALA A 138 -26.03 -4.74 8.13
N LEU A 139 -25.75 -4.12 7.00
CA LEU A 139 -26.10 -2.74 6.67
C LEU A 139 -26.23 -2.53 5.14
N CYS A 140 -26.77 -1.38 4.74
CA CYS A 140 -26.86 -1.02 3.32
C CYS A 140 -25.54 -0.41 2.84
N VAL A 141 -25.12 -0.76 1.62
CA VAL A 141 -23.90 -0.23 0.98
C VAL A 141 -23.93 1.30 0.90
N ASP A 142 -25.08 1.89 0.55
CA ASP A 142 -25.22 3.35 0.51
C ASP A 142 -25.06 3.98 1.89
N THR A 143 -25.52 3.30 2.95
CA THR A 143 -25.33 3.74 4.33
C THR A 143 -23.85 3.73 4.69
N LEU A 144 -23.11 2.66 4.35
CA LEU A 144 -21.66 2.61 4.54
C LEU A 144 -20.97 3.77 3.83
N ALA A 145 -21.25 3.95 2.53
CA ALA A 145 -20.68 5.04 1.75
C ALA A 145 -21.00 6.44 2.30
N ASN A 146 -22.25 6.64 2.77
CA ASN A 146 -22.69 7.91 3.35
C ASN A 146 -22.04 8.19 4.71
N GLN A 147 -21.81 7.19 5.52
CA GLN A 147 -21.19 7.39 6.84
C GLN A 147 -19.69 7.60 6.72
N ILE A 148 -19.00 6.79 5.91
CA ILE A 148 -17.55 6.84 5.84
C ILE A 148 -17.03 8.17 5.26
N VAL A 149 -17.76 8.83 4.35
CA VAL A 149 -17.38 10.14 3.80
C VAL A 149 -17.58 11.30 4.78
N LYS A 150 -18.17 11.07 5.94
CA LYS A 150 -18.26 12.08 7.00
C LYS A 150 -16.94 12.27 7.76
N ILE A 151 -16.01 11.35 7.63
CA ILE A 151 -14.68 11.48 8.24
C ILE A 151 -13.98 12.67 7.61
N THR A 152 -13.59 13.63 8.44
CA THR A 152 -12.93 14.84 7.96
C THR A 152 -11.52 14.54 7.44
N PRO A 153 -11.03 15.29 6.42
CA PRO A 153 -9.65 15.13 5.93
C PRO A 153 -8.60 15.20 7.03
N ARG A 154 -8.80 16.04 8.05
CA ARG A 154 -7.88 16.18 9.19
C ARG A 154 -7.83 14.90 10.04
N ARG A 155 -8.96 14.25 10.32
CA ARG A 155 -9.01 12.98 11.07
C ARG A 155 -8.33 11.86 10.28
N LEU A 156 -8.51 11.82 8.95
CA LEU A 156 -7.83 10.87 8.07
C LEU A 156 -6.31 11.08 8.06
N GLU A 157 -5.87 12.32 7.94
CA GLU A 157 -4.44 12.69 7.99
C GLU A 157 -3.83 12.30 9.35
N ASN A 158 -4.50 12.62 10.45
CA ASN A 158 -4.06 12.23 11.78
C ASN A 158 -3.98 10.69 11.94
N PHE A 159 -5.01 9.97 11.50
CA PHE A 159 -5.02 8.50 11.54
C PHE A 159 -3.82 7.91 10.80
N PHE A 160 -3.54 8.38 9.57
CA PHE A 160 -2.38 7.93 8.82
C PHE A 160 -1.09 8.22 9.58
N ASN A 161 -0.89 9.48 10.02
CA ASN A 161 0.32 9.92 10.66
C ASN A 161 0.58 9.16 11.98
N HIS A 162 -0.43 9.04 12.85
CA HIS A 162 -0.30 8.29 14.09
C HIS A 162 -0.07 6.80 13.85
N SER A 163 -0.67 6.21 12.78
CA SER A 163 -0.37 4.83 12.40
C SER A 163 1.12 4.64 12.07
N ILE A 164 1.73 5.59 11.33
CA ILE A 164 3.17 5.56 11.05
C ILE A 164 4.01 5.76 12.32
N GLU A 165 3.59 6.64 13.23
CA GLU A 165 4.24 6.79 14.55
C GLU A 165 4.23 5.48 15.33
N ARG A 166 3.11 4.73 15.37
CA ARG A 166 3.03 3.41 16.00
C ARG A 166 3.98 2.41 15.35
N LEU A 167 4.08 2.40 14.01
CA LEU A 167 5.05 1.55 13.31
C LEU A 167 6.50 1.93 13.65
N ALA A 168 6.81 3.21 13.78
CA ALA A 168 8.13 3.67 14.20
C ALA A 168 8.46 3.25 15.64
N GLN A 169 7.51 3.36 16.58
CA GLN A 169 7.62 2.89 17.95
C GLN A 169 7.81 1.38 18.03
N ALA A 170 7.08 0.62 17.20
CA ALA A 170 7.23 -0.83 17.04
C ALA A 170 8.54 -1.25 16.34
N ARG A 171 9.42 -0.28 16.01
CA ARG A 171 10.73 -0.51 15.37
C ARG A 171 10.66 -1.19 14.01
N VAL A 172 9.60 -0.97 13.25
CA VAL A 172 9.44 -1.50 11.89
C VAL A 172 10.48 -0.92 10.93
N PHE A 173 10.84 0.36 11.09
CA PHE A 173 11.79 1.04 10.21
C PHE A 173 13.25 0.88 10.66
N PRO A 174 14.22 0.95 9.73
CA PRO A 174 15.65 1.01 10.07
C PRO A 174 15.98 2.29 10.85
N LYS A 175 17.08 2.29 11.61
CA LYS A 175 17.52 3.46 12.39
C LYS A 175 17.74 4.70 11.52
N TYR A 176 18.35 4.50 10.35
CA TYR A 176 18.59 5.52 9.35
C TYR A 176 17.72 5.23 8.13
N ILE A 177 16.80 6.11 7.86
CA ILE A 177 15.84 5.98 6.77
C ILE A 177 16.44 6.54 5.49
N HIS A 178 16.41 5.74 4.43
CA HIS A 178 16.63 6.16 3.06
C HIS A 178 15.26 6.26 2.38
N ALA A 179 14.90 7.47 1.97
CA ALA A 179 13.56 7.76 1.49
C ALA A 179 13.56 8.14 0.00
N ALA A 180 12.48 7.80 -0.69
CA ALA A 180 12.14 8.33 -2.00
C ALA A 180 10.89 9.20 -1.90
N CYS A 181 10.86 10.33 -2.62
CA CYS A 181 9.69 11.18 -2.74
C CYS A 181 9.25 11.26 -4.20
N ASP A 182 7.98 11.02 -4.43
CA ASP A 182 7.39 11.14 -5.77
C ASP A 182 5.91 11.48 -5.67
N THR A 183 5.29 11.79 -6.82
CA THR A 183 3.86 12.08 -6.93
C THR A 183 3.15 11.08 -7.82
N THR A 184 1.89 10.82 -7.51
CA THR A 184 1.02 10.08 -8.41
C THR A 184 -0.27 10.83 -8.67
N LEU A 185 -0.79 10.69 -9.90
CA LEU A 185 -2.07 11.27 -10.26
C LEU A 185 -3.21 10.34 -9.86
N TYR A 186 -4.19 10.90 -9.19
CA TYR A 186 -5.49 10.30 -8.97
C TYR A 186 -6.43 10.86 -10.05
N GLU A 187 -6.45 10.20 -11.21
CA GLU A 187 -7.21 10.65 -12.37
C GLU A 187 -8.69 10.30 -12.22
N THR A 188 -9.56 11.26 -12.51
CA THR A 188 -11.01 11.14 -12.45
C THR A 188 -11.67 11.75 -13.69
N THR A 189 -12.97 11.97 -13.60
CA THR A 189 -13.76 12.74 -14.57
C THR A 189 -14.19 14.08 -13.96
N ASP A 190 -14.69 14.98 -14.79
CA ASP A 190 -15.30 16.26 -14.40
C ASP A 190 -16.53 16.15 -13.48
N GLN A 191 -17.06 14.93 -13.32
CA GLN A 191 -18.19 14.65 -12.41
C GLN A 191 -17.82 14.58 -10.93
N TYR A 192 -16.52 14.63 -10.60
CA TYR A 192 -16.08 14.58 -9.20
C TYR A 192 -16.05 15.98 -8.60
N GLU A 193 -16.74 16.15 -7.47
CA GLU A 193 -16.79 17.42 -6.75
C GLU A 193 -15.41 17.80 -6.19
N GLY A 194 -14.99 19.05 -6.41
CA GLY A 194 -13.75 19.59 -5.88
C GLY A 194 -12.46 19.09 -6.54
N CYS A 195 -12.55 18.39 -7.66
CA CYS A 195 -11.38 18.02 -8.44
C CYS A 195 -10.75 19.23 -9.14
N GLY A 196 -9.41 19.23 -9.23
CA GLY A 196 -8.68 20.14 -10.10
C GLY A 196 -8.67 19.66 -11.55
N SER A 197 -8.19 20.52 -12.47
CA SER A 197 -8.02 20.15 -13.87
C SER A 197 -6.73 20.71 -14.45
N VAL A 198 -6.12 19.95 -15.38
CA VAL A 198 -4.92 20.39 -16.08
C VAL A 198 -4.97 19.93 -17.55
N PHE A 199 -4.56 20.82 -18.44
CA PHE A 199 -4.48 20.52 -19.88
C PHE A 199 -3.07 20.01 -20.20
N ARG A 200 -2.97 18.74 -20.60
CA ARG A 200 -1.67 18.11 -20.89
C ARG A 200 -1.70 17.33 -22.20
N GLU A 201 -0.52 17.21 -22.81
CA GLU A 201 -0.30 16.30 -23.91
C GLU A 201 -0.07 14.88 -23.36
N ARG A 202 -0.85 13.92 -23.88
CA ARG A 202 -0.74 12.50 -23.52
C ARG A 202 -0.47 11.67 -24.75
N LYS A 203 0.49 10.75 -24.66
CA LYS A 203 0.72 9.76 -25.71
C LYS A 203 -0.30 8.64 -25.58
N VAL A 204 -1.17 8.47 -26.56
CA VAL A 204 -2.23 7.44 -26.57
C VAL A 204 -1.98 6.47 -27.71
N LYS A 205 -2.21 5.17 -27.48
CA LYS A 205 -2.21 4.19 -28.57
C LYS A 205 -3.37 4.50 -29.51
N ALA A 206 -3.08 4.66 -30.80
CA ALA A 206 -4.12 4.88 -31.80
C ALA A 206 -5.07 3.67 -31.85
N ARG A 207 -6.39 3.91 -31.69
CA ARG A 207 -7.40 2.87 -31.86
C ARG A 207 -7.38 2.41 -33.33
N GLY A 208 -7.24 1.10 -33.59
CA GLY A 208 -7.41 0.48 -34.89
C GLY A 208 -6.13 0.15 -35.66
N TYR A 209 -4.94 0.50 -35.23
CA TYR A 209 -3.70 0.12 -35.90
C TYR A 209 -3.09 -1.16 -35.31
N ARG A 210 -2.98 -2.22 -36.09
CA ARG A 210 -2.36 -3.50 -35.74
C ARG A 210 -0.82 -3.47 -35.72
N LYS A 211 -0.19 -2.34 -36.02
CA LYS A 211 1.27 -2.20 -35.93
C LYS A 211 1.65 -1.60 -34.59
N ALA A 212 2.36 -2.40 -33.79
CA ALA A 212 2.96 -1.96 -32.55
C ALA A 212 3.91 -0.78 -32.83
N GLY A 213 3.72 0.36 -32.15
CA GLY A 213 4.78 1.35 -32.06
C GLY A 213 4.40 2.83 -32.13
N GLU A 214 3.36 3.24 -32.83
CA GLU A 214 3.08 4.68 -32.93
C GLU A 214 2.10 5.16 -31.84
N LEU A 215 2.67 5.89 -30.86
CA LEU A 215 1.92 6.63 -29.86
C LEU A 215 1.59 8.02 -30.43
N LYS A 216 0.31 8.31 -30.64
CA LYS A 216 -0.13 9.66 -31.04
C LYS A 216 -0.21 10.56 -29.82
N ALA A 217 0.43 11.72 -29.88
CA ALA A 217 0.29 12.77 -28.88
C ALA A 217 -1.09 13.43 -29.03
N VAL A 218 -1.89 13.40 -27.98
CA VAL A 218 -3.21 14.03 -27.92
C VAL A 218 -3.26 14.96 -26.71
N LYS A 219 -3.70 16.18 -26.93
CA LYS A 219 -3.95 17.14 -25.84
C LYS A 219 -5.30 16.84 -25.22
N VAL A 220 -5.30 16.57 -23.91
CA VAL A 220 -6.51 16.20 -23.15
C VAL A 220 -6.59 16.96 -21.84
N TRP A 221 -7.80 17.25 -21.38
CA TRP A 221 -8.05 17.66 -20.01
C TRP A 221 -7.96 16.44 -19.10
N LEU A 222 -7.15 16.56 -18.05
CA LEU A 222 -7.09 15.60 -16.96
C LEU A 222 -7.73 16.25 -15.74
N TYR A 223 -8.60 15.50 -15.06
CA TYR A 223 -9.31 15.92 -13.85
C TYR A 223 -8.85 15.06 -12.68
N GLY A 224 -8.79 15.62 -11.49
CA GLY A 224 -8.51 14.84 -10.28
C GLY A 224 -7.64 15.51 -9.25
N TRP A 225 -6.87 14.67 -8.57
CA TRP A 225 -5.96 15.07 -7.50
C TRP A 225 -4.55 14.55 -7.77
N LYS A 226 -3.62 15.08 -7.02
CA LYS A 226 -2.25 14.60 -6.97
C LYS A 226 -1.92 14.17 -5.55
N VAL A 227 -1.27 13.04 -5.40
CA VAL A 227 -0.83 12.49 -4.12
C VAL A 227 0.69 12.53 -4.08
N TRP A 228 1.26 13.29 -3.15
CA TRP A 228 2.66 13.26 -2.79
C TRP A 228 2.88 12.18 -1.77
N ALA A 229 3.95 11.42 -1.89
CA ALA A 229 4.31 10.42 -0.89
C ALA A 229 5.81 10.42 -0.64
N ILE A 230 6.19 10.25 0.63
CA ILE A 230 7.53 9.84 1.02
C ILE A 230 7.48 8.38 1.44
N TYR A 231 8.37 7.59 0.85
CA TYR A 231 8.40 6.15 0.93
C TYR A 231 9.75 5.71 1.50
N GLU A 232 9.75 4.89 2.54
CA GLU A 232 10.97 4.28 3.05
C GLU A 232 11.36 3.10 2.16
N VAL A 233 12.57 3.16 1.59
CA VAL A 233 13.02 2.28 0.50
C VAL A 233 13.16 0.83 0.95
N GLN A 234 13.73 0.58 2.13
CA GLN A 234 14.05 -0.77 2.59
C GLN A 234 12.81 -1.56 2.99
N THR A 235 11.89 -0.92 3.73
CA THR A 235 10.65 -1.60 4.18
C THR A 235 9.54 -1.56 3.15
N GLY A 236 9.59 -0.62 2.22
CA GLY A 236 8.53 -0.43 1.25
C GLY A 236 7.27 0.20 1.83
N ILE A 237 7.40 1.03 2.87
CA ILE A 237 6.29 1.64 3.60
C ILE A 237 6.22 3.15 3.31
N PRO A 238 5.04 3.71 2.93
CA PRO A 238 4.85 5.15 2.87
C PRO A 238 4.87 5.75 4.27
N ILE A 239 5.74 6.74 4.52
CA ILE A 239 5.91 7.37 5.84
C ILE A 239 5.28 8.75 5.96
N ALA A 240 4.93 9.39 4.85
CA ALA A 240 4.10 10.59 4.80
C ALA A 240 3.39 10.71 3.46
N ILE A 241 2.20 11.30 3.45
CA ILE A 241 1.44 11.60 2.23
C ILE A 241 0.77 12.96 2.33
N LYS A 242 0.52 13.58 1.16
CA LYS A 242 -0.26 14.80 1.01
C LYS A 242 -1.11 14.70 -0.25
N ILE A 243 -2.33 15.26 -0.19
CA ILE A 243 -3.26 15.28 -1.31
C ILE A 243 -3.59 16.73 -1.65
N ASP A 244 -3.49 17.08 -2.93
CA ASP A 244 -3.96 18.38 -3.44
C ASP A 244 -4.48 18.18 -4.87
N THR A 245 -5.02 19.23 -5.45
CA THR A 245 -5.58 19.21 -6.81
C THR A 245 -4.52 18.99 -7.88
N ILE A 246 -4.90 18.37 -9.01
CA ILE A 246 -3.99 17.80 -10.02
C ILE A 246 -3.09 18.84 -10.70
N GLU A 247 -3.50 20.11 -10.77
CA GLU A 247 -2.76 21.20 -11.41
C GLU A 247 -1.57 21.69 -10.60
N LYS A 248 -1.49 21.36 -9.31
CA LYS A 248 -0.39 21.82 -8.44
C LYS A 248 0.95 21.28 -8.90
N PRO A 249 2.02 22.10 -8.89
CA PRO A 249 3.36 21.64 -9.26
C PRO A 249 3.93 20.65 -8.24
N ASP A 250 4.82 19.74 -8.68
CA ASP A 250 5.33 18.66 -7.84
C ASP A 250 6.18 19.16 -6.65
N ASN A 251 6.92 20.26 -6.82
CA ASN A 251 7.76 20.86 -5.78
C ASN A 251 6.98 21.57 -4.66
N LEU A 252 5.67 21.83 -4.85
CA LEU A 252 4.88 22.65 -3.91
C LEU A 252 4.86 22.10 -2.48
N HIS A 253 4.71 20.78 -2.34
CA HIS A 253 4.49 20.16 -1.03
C HIS A 253 5.69 19.35 -0.52
N VAL A 254 6.82 19.31 -1.23
CA VAL A 254 7.97 18.47 -0.85
C VAL A 254 8.46 18.71 0.58
N LEU A 255 8.64 19.98 0.96
CA LEU A 255 9.10 20.32 2.32
C LEU A 255 8.05 19.99 3.39
N ALA A 256 6.78 20.25 3.09
CA ALA A 256 5.69 19.95 4.03
C ALA A 256 5.56 18.43 4.27
N VAL A 257 5.65 17.62 3.20
CA VAL A 257 5.60 16.16 3.30
C VAL A 257 6.85 15.61 3.98
N LEU A 258 8.04 16.19 3.72
CA LEU A 258 9.28 15.81 4.40
C LEU A 258 9.22 16.12 5.89
N GLU A 259 8.73 17.29 6.26
CA GLU A 259 8.57 17.65 7.68
C GLU A 259 7.57 16.71 8.36
N GLN A 260 6.45 16.37 7.70
CA GLN A 260 5.51 15.39 8.24
C GLN A 260 6.15 14.01 8.39
N ALA A 261 6.93 13.55 7.41
CA ALA A 261 7.67 12.29 7.49
C ALA A 261 8.63 12.28 8.69
N LYS A 262 9.36 13.37 8.91
CA LYS A 262 10.23 13.53 10.10
C LYS A 262 9.45 13.46 11.39
N GLN A 263 8.32 14.15 11.48
CA GLN A 263 7.45 14.13 12.66
C GLN A 263 6.97 12.70 12.96
N ASN A 264 6.53 11.97 11.94
CA ASN A 264 6.01 10.61 12.09
C ASN A 264 7.07 9.62 12.62
N VAL A 265 8.35 9.84 12.35
CA VAL A 265 9.42 8.91 12.77
C VAL A 265 10.36 9.45 13.84
N LYS A 266 10.26 10.72 14.23
CA LYS A 266 11.23 11.49 15.05
C LYS A 266 11.64 10.84 16.37
N GLN A 267 10.76 10.08 16.99
CA GLN A 267 11.02 9.50 18.33
C GLN A 267 12.09 8.41 18.27
N THR A 268 12.23 7.71 17.17
CA THR A 268 13.05 6.50 17.09
C THR A 268 13.95 6.41 15.85
N ARG A 269 13.74 7.25 14.83
CA ARG A 269 14.38 7.15 13.51
C ARG A 269 14.79 8.51 12.97
N VAL A 270 15.76 8.49 12.03
CA VAL A 270 16.27 9.70 11.37
C VAL A 270 16.26 9.48 9.86
N ILE A 271 15.67 10.41 9.13
CA ILE A 271 15.76 10.43 7.66
C ILE A 271 17.16 10.89 7.28
N ARG A 272 17.95 9.99 6.67
CA ARG A 272 19.35 10.24 6.29
C ARG A 272 19.47 10.73 4.85
N SER A 273 18.67 10.20 3.95
CA SER A 273 18.71 10.61 2.54
C SER A 273 17.33 10.63 1.91
N LEU A 274 17.21 11.48 0.88
CA LEU A 274 15.99 11.66 0.09
C LEU A 274 16.30 11.63 -1.39
N VAL A 275 15.63 10.75 -2.13
CA VAL A 275 15.71 10.70 -3.59
C VAL A 275 14.45 11.31 -4.18
N VAL A 276 14.60 12.20 -5.13
CA VAL A 276 13.48 12.91 -5.76
C VAL A 276 13.63 12.96 -7.28
N ASP A 277 12.52 13.06 -8.01
CA ASP A 277 12.56 13.25 -9.46
C ASP A 277 12.85 14.71 -9.82
N ARG A 278 13.27 14.94 -11.05
CA ARG A 278 13.53 16.28 -11.62
C ARG A 278 12.35 17.26 -11.56
N GLY A 279 11.12 16.76 -11.38
CA GLY A 279 9.91 17.56 -11.14
C GLY A 279 9.97 18.35 -9.84
N PHE A 280 10.76 17.88 -8.88
CA PHE A 280 10.97 18.49 -7.56
C PHE A 280 12.16 19.48 -7.54
N LEU A 281 12.82 19.70 -8.68
CA LEU A 281 13.98 20.55 -8.75
C LEU A 281 13.59 22.01 -8.45
N ASP A 282 13.88 22.42 -7.24
CA ASP A 282 13.65 23.75 -6.70
C ASP A 282 14.73 24.08 -5.67
N GLY A 283 15.44 25.16 -5.90
CA GLY A 283 16.59 25.53 -5.11
C GLY A 283 16.30 25.75 -3.65
N LYS A 284 15.25 26.49 -3.36
CA LYS A 284 14.86 26.76 -1.99
C LYS A 284 14.59 25.46 -1.22
N SER A 285 13.90 24.52 -1.86
CA SER A 285 13.59 23.22 -1.26
C SER A 285 14.86 22.41 -1.02
N LEU A 286 15.77 22.33 -1.99
CA LEU A 286 17.01 21.57 -1.86
C LEU A 286 17.96 22.19 -0.81
N TYR A 287 18.05 23.52 -0.75
CA TYR A 287 18.78 24.20 0.31
C TYR A 287 18.20 23.89 1.70
N ALA A 288 16.87 23.93 1.84
CA ALA A 288 16.22 23.60 3.11
C ALA A 288 16.41 22.13 3.51
N ILE A 289 16.52 21.19 2.55
CA ILE A 289 16.84 19.77 2.79
C ILE A 289 18.30 19.64 3.27
N ASP A 290 19.24 20.34 2.62
CA ASP A 290 20.65 20.36 3.01
C ASP A 290 20.85 20.89 4.42
N GLN A 291 20.22 22.02 4.76
CA GLN A 291 20.29 22.62 6.10
C GLN A 291 19.75 21.71 7.22
N GLN A 292 18.96 20.70 6.87
CA GLN A 292 18.49 19.66 7.79
C GLN A 292 19.47 18.48 7.91
N GLY A 293 20.61 18.51 7.22
CA GLY A 293 21.59 17.44 7.19
C GLY A 293 21.10 16.18 6.48
N ILE A 294 20.14 16.33 5.56
CA ILE A 294 19.61 15.24 4.75
C ILE A 294 20.34 15.22 3.40
N GLU A 295 20.95 14.09 3.07
CA GLU A 295 21.53 13.88 1.75
C GLU A 295 20.43 13.76 0.69
N PHE A 296 20.58 14.42 -0.47
CA PHE A 296 19.64 14.23 -1.56
C PHE A 296 20.32 13.76 -2.85
N VAL A 297 19.54 13.10 -3.70
CA VAL A 297 19.91 12.77 -5.07
C VAL A 297 18.79 13.19 -6.00
N ILE A 298 19.12 14.00 -7.02
CA ILE A 298 18.15 14.50 -7.99
C ILE A 298 18.77 14.61 -9.40
N PRO A 299 18.06 14.23 -10.48
CA PRO A 299 18.53 14.46 -11.83
C PRO A 299 18.32 15.92 -12.26
N LEU A 300 19.32 16.49 -12.92
CA LEU A 300 19.23 17.82 -13.52
C LEU A 300 18.43 17.79 -14.83
N LYS A 301 17.81 18.94 -15.17
CA LYS A 301 17.18 19.14 -16.48
C LYS A 301 18.26 19.43 -17.53
N SER A 302 18.06 18.92 -18.75
CA SER A 302 19.04 19.00 -19.84
C SER A 302 19.41 20.44 -20.28
N ASN A 303 18.54 21.41 -20.03
CA ASN A 303 18.69 22.81 -20.38
C ASN A 303 19.38 23.67 -19.31
N MET A 304 19.81 23.07 -18.19
CA MET A 304 20.50 23.81 -17.12
C MET A 304 21.97 24.00 -17.40
N GLU A 305 22.54 25.11 -16.94
CA GLU A 305 23.98 25.41 -17.03
C GLU A 305 24.80 24.34 -16.33
N ALA A 306 24.45 24.00 -15.08
CA ALA A 306 25.12 22.94 -14.33
C ALA A 306 25.15 21.58 -15.09
N THR A 307 24.12 21.27 -15.88
CA THR A 307 24.13 20.06 -16.72
C THR A 307 25.12 20.15 -17.86
N ARG A 308 25.24 21.34 -18.50
CA ARG A 308 26.20 21.58 -19.58
C ARG A 308 27.64 21.50 -19.07
N ASP A 309 27.89 22.13 -17.92
CA ASP A 309 29.22 22.14 -17.30
C ASP A 309 29.65 20.77 -16.83
N ALA A 310 28.77 20.04 -16.15
CA ALA A 310 29.05 18.66 -15.72
C ALA A 310 29.39 17.75 -16.90
N ARG A 311 28.65 17.86 -18.01
CA ARG A 311 28.94 17.09 -19.23
C ARG A 311 30.26 17.51 -19.89
N ALA A 312 30.60 18.81 -19.91
CA ALA A 312 31.85 19.31 -20.44
C ALA A 312 33.05 18.84 -19.59
N LEU A 313 32.93 18.92 -18.26
CA LEU A 313 33.95 18.40 -17.35
C LEU A 313 34.14 16.90 -17.49
N ALA A 314 33.08 16.12 -17.66
CA ALA A 314 33.16 14.67 -17.87
C ALA A 314 33.81 14.25 -19.19
N LEU A 315 33.99 15.16 -20.14
CA LEU A 315 34.70 14.92 -21.41
C LEU A 315 36.18 15.24 -21.37
N SER A 316 36.56 16.23 -20.57
CA SER A 316 37.90 16.85 -20.66
C SER A 316 38.53 17.07 -19.27
N TYR A 317 38.37 16.13 -18.34
CA TYR A 317 38.98 16.23 -17.03
C TYR A 317 40.45 15.77 -17.05
N GLU A 318 41.27 16.41 -16.21
CA GLU A 318 42.61 15.96 -15.90
C GLU A 318 42.56 14.80 -14.90
N ASP A 319 43.55 13.90 -14.96
CA ASP A 319 43.66 12.77 -14.03
C ASP A 319 43.63 13.26 -12.58
N GLY A 320 42.71 12.73 -11.80
CA GLY A 320 42.50 13.04 -10.37
C GLY A 320 41.50 14.16 -10.07
N THR A 321 40.97 14.88 -11.06
CA THR A 321 39.92 15.91 -10.85
C THR A 321 38.52 15.36 -10.88
N CYS A 322 38.31 14.22 -11.55
CA CYS A 322 37.04 13.48 -11.60
C CYS A 322 37.24 12.01 -11.24
N ILE A 323 36.19 11.34 -10.91
CA ILE A 323 36.19 9.93 -10.52
C ILE A 323 35.47 9.12 -11.60
N GLU A 324 36.17 8.53 -12.55
CA GLU A 324 35.56 7.62 -13.53
C GLU A 324 35.57 6.20 -13.00
N LYS A 325 34.37 5.54 -13.03
CA LYS A 325 34.21 4.14 -12.71
C LYS A 325 33.33 3.43 -13.72
N THR A 326 33.68 2.16 -14.01
CA THR A 326 32.92 1.27 -14.87
C THR A 326 32.53 0.03 -14.07
N ARG A 327 31.25 -0.36 -14.18
CA ARG A 327 30.70 -1.58 -13.60
C ARG A 327 30.21 -2.50 -14.72
N GLU A 328 30.63 -3.76 -14.68
CA GLU A 328 30.10 -4.84 -15.53
C GLU A 328 29.12 -5.68 -14.70
N VAL A 329 27.92 -5.89 -15.23
CA VAL A 329 26.90 -6.75 -14.62
C VAL A 329 26.47 -7.76 -15.66
N THR A 330 26.33 -9.03 -15.26
CA THR A 330 25.74 -10.06 -16.11
C THR A 330 24.23 -10.06 -15.92
N VAL A 331 23.50 -9.80 -17.00
CA VAL A 331 22.04 -9.82 -17.02
C VAL A 331 21.55 -11.05 -17.76
N THR A 332 20.77 -11.89 -17.09
CA THR A 332 20.17 -13.09 -17.71
C THR A 332 18.83 -12.70 -18.36
N HIS A 333 18.73 -12.89 -19.65
CA HIS A 333 17.53 -12.67 -20.45
C HIS A 333 16.81 -13.99 -20.74
N GLY A 334 15.52 -13.92 -21.07
CA GLY A 334 14.71 -15.08 -21.46
C GLY A 334 13.95 -15.74 -20.31
N TYR A 335 13.33 -16.87 -20.59
CA TYR A 335 12.51 -17.61 -19.63
C TYR A 335 12.69 -19.12 -19.79
N GLY A 336 12.79 -19.84 -18.68
CA GLY A 336 12.91 -21.30 -18.66
C GLY A 336 14.22 -21.79 -19.29
N LYS A 337 14.14 -22.64 -20.34
CA LYS A 337 15.30 -23.21 -21.02
C LYS A 337 15.96 -22.28 -22.07
N ASN A 338 15.29 -21.17 -22.39
CA ASN A 338 15.77 -20.20 -23.39
C ASN A 338 16.33 -18.95 -22.69
N THR A 339 17.25 -19.14 -21.77
CA THR A 339 17.95 -18.04 -21.09
C THR A 339 19.34 -17.87 -21.70
N TRP A 340 19.78 -16.59 -21.83
CA TRP A 340 21.15 -16.25 -22.21
C TRP A 340 21.65 -15.09 -21.33
N ASP A 341 22.94 -15.06 -21.10
CA ASP A 341 23.58 -14.04 -20.30
C ASP A 341 24.21 -12.98 -21.21
N GLU A 342 23.93 -11.69 -20.89
CA GLU A 342 24.53 -10.53 -21.52
C GLU A 342 25.37 -9.78 -20.50
N LYS A 343 26.61 -9.44 -20.88
CA LYS A 343 27.46 -8.53 -20.10
C LYS A 343 27.10 -7.10 -20.40
N VAL A 344 26.67 -6.39 -19.39
CA VAL A 344 26.19 -5.02 -19.49
C VAL A 344 27.13 -4.08 -18.77
N LEU A 345 27.66 -3.10 -19.51
CA LEU A 345 28.60 -2.08 -19.01
C LEU A 345 27.87 -0.79 -18.69
N THR A 346 28.17 -0.23 -17.52
CA THR A 346 27.76 1.12 -17.13
C THR A 346 28.99 1.90 -16.68
N THR A 347 29.22 3.07 -17.30
CA THR A 347 30.35 3.97 -16.98
C THR A 347 29.81 5.30 -16.46
N LEU A 348 30.28 5.69 -15.29
CA LEU A 348 29.91 6.90 -14.59
C LEU A 348 31.13 7.79 -14.35
N VAL A 349 30.95 9.11 -14.46
CA VAL A 349 31.95 10.10 -14.10
C VAL A 349 31.42 10.95 -12.96
N GLY A 350 32.07 10.87 -11.82
CA GLY A 350 31.80 11.70 -10.65
C GLY A 350 32.63 12.99 -10.67
N ILE A 351 32.00 14.12 -10.47
CA ILE A 351 32.56 15.46 -10.48
C ILE A 351 32.36 16.09 -9.12
N PRO A 352 33.39 16.25 -8.29
CA PRO A 352 33.27 16.88 -6.99
C PRO A 352 33.14 18.40 -7.12
N GLY A 353 32.33 19.02 -6.27
CA GLY A 353 32.30 20.45 -6.06
C GLY A 353 31.87 21.30 -7.26
N LEU A 354 30.86 20.86 -8.02
CA LEU A 354 30.31 21.64 -9.13
C LEU A 354 29.72 22.96 -8.62
N MET A 355 30.33 24.08 -9.02
CA MET A 355 29.96 25.43 -8.56
C MET A 355 28.92 26.12 -9.44
N SER A 356 28.72 25.67 -10.68
CA SER A 356 27.77 26.25 -11.63
C SER A 356 26.29 25.87 -11.30
N CYS A 357 26.04 25.57 -10.03
CA CYS A 357 24.70 25.24 -9.55
C CYS A 357 23.83 26.48 -9.32
N ASP A 358 23.79 27.39 -10.28
CA ASP A 358 22.73 28.42 -10.34
C ASP A 358 21.44 27.81 -10.86
N TRP A 359 21.12 26.70 -10.23
CA TRP A 359 20.05 25.77 -10.53
C TRP A 359 18.69 26.31 -10.13
N PHE A 360 18.68 27.53 -9.61
CA PHE A 360 17.50 28.17 -9.05
C PHE A 360 16.73 29.05 -10.00
N ASN A 361 17.36 29.43 -11.13
CA ASN A 361 16.72 30.32 -12.09
C ASN A 361 16.82 29.74 -13.51
N PRO A 362 15.69 29.35 -14.12
CA PRO A 362 15.66 29.12 -15.56
C PRO A 362 16.07 30.42 -16.27
N GLU A 363 16.98 30.34 -17.26
CA GLU A 363 17.32 31.47 -18.12
C GLU A 363 16.04 32.15 -18.63
N GLY A 364 15.93 33.47 -18.43
CA GLY A 364 14.84 34.30 -18.95
C GLY A 364 13.63 34.47 -18.05
N SER A 365 13.66 34.00 -16.80
CA SER A 365 12.57 34.31 -15.85
C SER A 365 12.81 35.65 -15.15
N GLU A 366 11.75 36.47 -14.99
CA GLU A 366 11.80 37.73 -14.22
C GLU A 366 12.23 37.51 -12.75
N ALA A 367 12.22 36.27 -12.27
CA ALA A 367 12.72 35.89 -10.95
C ALA A 367 14.23 36.07 -10.75
N ASN A 368 15.01 36.33 -11.81
CA ASN A 368 16.46 36.55 -11.73
C ASN A 368 16.87 37.83 -10.96
N THR A 369 15.95 38.73 -10.68
CA THR A 369 16.18 39.98 -9.95
C THR A 369 15.82 39.91 -8.47
N ALA A 370 15.12 38.90 -8.03
CA ALA A 370 14.76 38.73 -6.61
C ALA A 370 15.99 38.32 -5.80
N LYS A 371 16.24 39.00 -4.69
CA LYS A 371 17.28 38.66 -3.73
C LYS A 371 17.06 37.22 -3.26
N LYS A 372 18.04 36.33 -3.48
CA LYS A 372 17.93 34.92 -3.06
C LYS A 372 18.01 34.86 -1.53
N ASP A 373 17.06 34.25 -0.90
CA ASP A 373 17.02 34.03 0.57
C ASP A 373 17.87 32.82 1.01
N TYR A 374 18.74 32.31 0.13
CA TYR A 374 19.60 31.16 0.37
C TYR A 374 20.92 31.29 -0.39
N GLU A 375 21.97 30.67 0.17
CA GLU A 375 23.30 30.64 -0.46
C GLU A 375 23.44 29.36 -1.31
N PRO A 376 23.98 29.45 -2.54
CA PRO A 376 24.32 28.26 -3.32
C PRO A 376 25.40 27.44 -2.59
N ILE A 377 25.19 26.13 -2.57
CA ILE A 377 26.17 25.18 -2.04
C ILE A 377 26.84 24.45 -3.21
N PRO A 378 28.15 24.13 -3.12
CA PRO A 378 28.75 23.26 -4.10
C PRO A 378 28.12 21.87 -4.05
N LEU A 379 27.71 21.36 -5.22
CA LEU A 379 27.13 20.03 -5.34
C LEU A 379 28.10 19.08 -6.03
N ASN A 380 28.02 17.81 -5.67
CA ASN A 380 28.68 16.76 -6.40
C ASN A 380 27.80 16.29 -7.54
N ALA A 381 28.37 16.09 -8.73
CA ALA A 381 27.64 15.64 -9.90
C ALA A 381 28.08 14.24 -10.36
N VAL A 382 27.17 13.47 -10.92
CA VAL A 382 27.46 12.18 -11.55
C VAL A 382 26.87 12.17 -12.96
N VAL A 383 27.75 12.05 -13.96
CA VAL A 383 27.38 11.96 -15.39
C VAL A 383 27.33 10.49 -15.79
N VAL A 384 26.23 10.07 -16.39
CA VAL A 384 26.09 8.72 -16.96
C VAL A 384 26.64 8.74 -18.38
N LYS A 385 27.89 8.27 -18.54
CA LYS A 385 28.61 8.24 -19.82
C LYS A 385 28.16 7.08 -20.69
N THR A 386 28.02 5.89 -20.09
CA THR A 386 27.49 4.70 -20.74
C THR A 386 26.48 4.03 -19.80
N TRP A 387 25.37 3.61 -20.34
CA TRP A 387 24.33 2.85 -19.61
C TRP A 387 23.85 1.68 -20.45
N ASN A 388 23.93 0.48 -19.87
CA ASN A 388 23.51 -0.77 -20.53
C ASN A 388 24.11 -0.91 -21.93
N ASN A 389 25.43 -0.84 -22.04
CA ASN A 389 26.18 -0.89 -23.31
C ASN A 389 25.88 0.26 -24.30
N GLN A 390 25.04 1.22 -23.93
CA GLN A 390 24.69 2.34 -24.79
C GLN A 390 25.41 3.60 -24.32
N THR A 391 26.15 4.26 -25.22
CA THR A 391 26.77 5.56 -24.98
C THR A 391 25.92 6.63 -25.66
N PRO A 392 25.04 7.33 -24.90
CA PRO A 392 24.21 8.38 -25.47
C PRO A 392 25.08 9.56 -25.94
N PRO A 393 24.66 10.34 -26.95
CA PRO A 393 25.28 11.61 -27.28
C PRO A 393 25.41 12.50 -26.04
N VAL A 394 26.44 13.33 -25.98
CA VAL A 394 26.79 14.17 -24.81
C VAL A 394 25.59 15.00 -24.32
N ASP A 395 24.84 15.59 -25.25
CA ASP A 395 23.64 16.40 -24.98
C ASP A 395 22.47 15.61 -24.39
N LYS A 396 22.53 14.28 -24.45
CA LYS A 396 21.51 13.36 -23.90
C LYS A 396 21.97 12.58 -22.66
N GLN A 397 23.23 12.73 -22.24
CA GLN A 397 23.70 12.09 -21.01
C GLN A 397 22.94 12.62 -19.80
N VAL A 398 22.56 11.71 -18.90
CA VAL A 398 21.88 12.05 -17.66
C VAL A 398 22.91 12.54 -16.65
N VAL A 399 22.57 13.58 -15.90
CA VAL A 399 23.38 14.13 -14.82
C VAL A 399 22.58 14.10 -13.53
N PHE A 400 23.11 13.46 -12.51
CA PHE A 400 22.59 13.50 -11.15
C PHE A 400 23.42 14.46 -10.31
N VAL A 401 22.80 15.12 -9.33
CA VAL A 401 23.51 15.91 -8.31
C VAL A 401 23.11 15.47 -6.91
N THR A 402 24.07 15.66 -6.00
CA THR A 402 23.92 15.35 -4.57
C THR A 402 24.73 16.33 -3.73
N ASN A 403 24.26 16.63 -2.51
CA ASN A 403 25.02 17.30 -1.47
C ASN A 403 25.84 16.31 -0.61
N GLY A 404 25.63 15.00 -0.80
CA GLY A 404 26.39 13.96 -0.10
C GLY A 404 27.81 13.79 -0.62
N GLU A 405 28.68 13.13 0.14
CA GLU A 405 30.08 12.87 -0.22
C GLU A 405 30.19 11.96 -1.46
N LEU A 406 31.03 12.34 -2.40
CA LEU A 406 31.24 11.61 -3.66
C LEU A 406 32.55 10.79 -3.60
N LYS A 407 32.51 9.61 -2.99
CA LYS A 407 33.60 8.61 -3.03
C LYS A 407 33.46 7.63 -4.18
N ASP A 408 32.23 7.31 -4.52
CA ASP A 408 31.88 6.37 -5.58
C ASP A 408 30.62 6.87 -6.31
N PRO A 409 30.72 7.18 -7.62
CA PRO A 409 29.57 7.64 -8.40
C PRO A 409 28.46 6.61 -8.50
N PHE A 410 28.75 5.29 -8.34
CA PHE A 410 27.73 4.26 -8.31
C PHE A 410 26.81 4.34 -7.10
N VAL A 411 27.29 4.84 -5.96
CA VAL A 411 26.43 5.04 -4.78
C VAL A 411 25.31 6.04 -5.08
N VAL A 412 25.61 7.11 -5.81
CA VAL A 412 24.61 8.11 -6.22
C VAL A 412 23.65 7.53 -7.27
N PHE A 413 24.21 6.82 -8.24
CA PHE A 413 23.44 6.18 -9.33
C PHE A 413 22.47 5.13 -8.79
N ASP A 414 22.94 4.20 -7.97
CA ASP A 414 22.14 3.13 -7.37
C ASP A 414 21.06 3.71 -6.46
N ARG A 415 21.40 4.74 -5.67
CA ARG A 415 20.46 5.43 -4.81
C ARG A 415 19.33 6.11 -5.61
N TYR A 416 19.62 6.64 -6.80
CA TYR A 416 18.57 7.18 -7.66
C TYR A 416 17.64 6.10 -8.22
N ASP A 417 18.14 4.90 -8.47
CA ASP A 417 17.32 3.77 -8.94
C ASP A 417 16.25 3.38 -7.92
N ASP A 418 16.53 3.57 -6.61
CA ASP A 418 15.57 3.38 -5.53
C ASP A 418 14.27 4.18 -5.71
N ARG A 419 14.29 5.30 -6.46
CA ARG A 419 13.09 6.07 -6.81
C ARG A 419 12.08 5.23 -7.58
N SER A 420 12.56 4.33 -8.43
CA SER A 420 11.68 3.44 -9.19
C SER A 420 10.81 2.55 -8.31
N LEU A 421 11.26 2.28 -7.07
CA LEU A 421 10.52 1.45 -6.11
C LEU A 421 9.23 2.12 -5.64
N ILE A 422 9.22 3.46 -5.47
CA ILE A 422 7.97 4.16 -5.09
C ILE A 422 6.93 4.07 -6.21
N GLU A 423 7.37 4.20 -7.48
CA GLU A 423 6.46 4.09 -8.62
C GLU A 423 5.94 2.66 -8.79
N ASN A 424 6.83 1.66 -8.69
CA ASN A 424 6.49 0.26 -8.92
C ASN A 424 5.78 -0.40 -7.73
N ASN A 425 6.28 -0.20 -6.52
CA ASN A 425 5.82 -0.94 -5.33
C ASN A 425 4.74 -0.20 -4.54
N LEU A 426 4.71 1.16 -4.59
CA LEU A 426 3.66 1.92 -3.93
C LEU A 426 2.54 2.29 -4.91
N PHE A 427 2.84 3.13 -5.90
CA PHE A 427 1.79 3.73 -6.70
C PHE A 427 1.12 2.75 -7.67
N ARG A 428 1.89 1.88 -8.33
CA ARG A 428 1.32 0.89 -9.24
C ARG A 428 0.52 -0.15 -8.46
N GLU A 429 1.06 -0.68 -7.38
CA GLU A 429 0.38 -1.68 -6.56
C GLU A 429 -0.91 -1.12 -5.94
N THR A 430 -0.86 0.11 -5.36
CA THR A 430 -2.07 0.72 -4.78
C THR A 430 -3.16 0.99 -5.80
N LYS A 431 -2.81 1.31 -7.05
CA LYS A 431 -3.80 1.50 -8.14
C LYS A 431 -4.35 0.18 -8.66
N GLN A 432 -3.51 -0.85 -8.82
CA GLN A 432 -3.90 -2.11 -9.45
C GLN A 432 -4.53 -3.09 -8.47
N ASP A 433 -3.93 -3.26 -7.29
CA ASP A 433 -4.29 -4.31 -6.36
C ASP A 433 -5.14 -3.78 -5.17
N TRP A 434 -5.04 -2.48 -4.86
CA TRP A 434 -5.75 -1.85 -3.74
C TRP A 434 -6.87 -0.92 -4.16
N HIS A 435 -7.13 -0.81 -5.46
CA HIS A 435 -8.21 0.02 -6.02
C HIS A 435 -8.20 1.47 -5.49
N LEU A 436 -7.02 2.09 -5.47
CA LEU A 436 -6.84 3.47 -4.99
C LEU A 436 -7.82 4.45 -5.64
N GLN A 437 -8.21 4.20 -6.90
CA GLN A 437 -9.06 5.09 -7.70
C GLN A 437 -10.56 4.79 -7.63
N ASP A 438 -11.00 3.88 -6.73
CA ASP A 438 -12.39 3.49 -6.55
C ASP A 438 -12.97 4.02 -5.21
N PRO A 439 -13.26 5.33 -5.09
CA PRO A 439 -13.74 5.93 -3.86
C PRO A 439 -15.18 5.50 -3.53
N PRO A 440 -15.62 5.60 -2.27
CA PRO A 440 -16.99 5.28 -1.88
C PRO A 440 -18.02 6.22 -2.50
N LYS A 441 -17.61 7.45 -2.82
CA LYS A 441 -18.41 8.48 -3.51
C LYS A 441 -17.55 9.37 -4.39
N LYS A 442 -18.16 9.97 -5.41
CA LYS A 442 -17.53 10.93 -6.33
C LYS A 442 -17.44 12.34 -5.72
N THR A 443 -17.09 12.44 -4.45
CA THR A 443 -16.87 13.69 -3.72
C THR A 443 -15.42 13.80 -3.29
N ARG A 444 -15.00 15.01 -2.96
CA ARG A 444 -13.65 15.26 -2.41
C ARG A 444 -13.39 14.38 -1.17
N GLU A 445 -14.36 14.34 -0.25
CA GLU A 445 -14.26 13.54 0.98
C GLU A 445 -14.13 12.06 0.66
N GLY A 446 -14.89 11.56 -0.32
CA GLY A 446 -14.79 10.18 -0.78
C GLY A 446 -13.40 9.82 -1.30
N VAL A 447 -12.78 10.72 -2.07
CA VAL A 447 -11.39 10.53 -2.55
C VAL A 447 -10.40 10.56 -1.40
N PHE A 448 -10.53 11.50 -0.46
CA PHE A 448 -9.63 11.60 0.69
C PHE A 448 -9.72 10.35 1.57
N VAL A 449 -10.94 9.87 1.87
CA VAL A 449 -11.14 8.60 2.59
C VAL A 449 -10.41 7.46 1.86
N GLN A 450 -10.65 7.29 0.56
CA GLN A 450 -10.03 6.20 -0.20
C GLN A 450 -8.51 6.27 -0.16
N VAL A 451 -7.92 7.43 -0.44
CA VAL A 451 -6.46 7.57 -0.49
C VAL A 451 -5.82 7.34 0.86
N TYR A 452 -6.31 7.99 1.92
CA TYR A 452 -5.72 7.83 3.26
C TYR A 452 -5.90 6.41 3.79
N MET A 453 -7.07 5.79 3.61
CA MET A 453 -7.32 4.41 4.04
C MET A 453 -6.46 3.40 3.28
N VAL A 454 -6.36 3.53 1.95
CA VAL A 454 -5.51 2.65 1.14
C VAL A 454 -4.03 2.79 1.55
N MET A 455 -3.54 4.03 1.70
CA MET A 455 -2.14 4.26 2.07
C MET A 455 -1.82 3.79 3.50
N ALA A 456 -2.72 4.02 4.45
CA ALA A 456 -2.57 3.50 5.81
C ALA A 456 -2.59 1.97 5.84
N MET A 457 -3.56 1.34 5.15
CA MET A 457 -3.64 -0.11 5.09
C MET A 457 -2.44 -0.72 4.36
N LYS A 458 -1.93 -0.09 3.30
CA LYS A 458 -0.68 -0.51 2.64
C LYS A 458 0.50 -0.50 3.61
N ALA A 459 0.64 0.54 4.43
CA ALA A 459 1.68 0.63 5.44
C ALA A 459 1.53 -0.46 6.51
N LEU A 460 0.35 -0.58 7.08
CA LEU A 460 0.06 -1.51 8.18
C LEU A 460 0.13 -2.97 7.73
N THR A 461 -0.34 -3.30 6.53
CA THR A 461 -0.26 -4.67 6.00
C THR A 461 1.16 -5.08 5.63
N LYS A 462 1.98 -4.14 5.14
CA LYS A 462 3.40 -4.42 4.90
C LYS A 462 4.13 -4.71 6.21
N ALA A 463 3.89 -3.91 7.25
CA ALA A 463 4.44 -4.13 8.58
C ALA A 463 3.92 -5.45 9.19
N PHE A 464 2.64 -5.77 9.01
CA PHE A 464 2.07 -7.05 9.43
C PHE A 464 2.76 -8.25 8.75
N LEU A 465 3.03 -8.17 7.44
CA LEU A 465 3.76 -9.21 6.73
C LEU A 465 5.19 -9.41 7.28
N MET A 466 5.86 -8.32 7.63
CA MET A 466 7.19 -8.37 8.27
C MET A 466 7.12 -9.00 9.68
N TRP A 467 6.03 -8.79 10.38
CA TRP A 467 5.80 -9.36 11.71
C TRP A 467 5.48 -10.86 11.66
N GLN A 468 4.89 -11.37 10.56
CA GLN A 468 4.49 -12.78 10.43
C GLN A 468 5.69 -13.73 10.32
N GLU A 469 5.66 -14.84 11.06
CA GLU A 469 6.64 -15.92 10.96
C GLU A 469 6.73 -16.50 9.53
N GLU A 470 5.62 -16.55 8.82
CA GLU A 470 5.49 -16.95 7.41
C GLU A 470 6.37 -16.10 6.49
N GLN A 471 6.39 -14.78 6.72
CA GLN A 471 7.20 -13.82 6.00
C GLN A 471 8.70 -14.14 6.15
N GLN A 472 9.15 -14.46 7.35
CA GLN A 472 10.55 -14.84 7.61
C GLN A 472 10.95 -16.08 6.82
N ARG A 473 10.07 -17.08 6.73
CA ARG A 473 10.31 -18.29 5.92
C ARG A 473 10.42 -17.99 4.42
N LEU A 474 9.59 -17.09 3.91
CA LEU A 474 9.62 -16.69 2.51
C LEU A 474 10.83 -15.83 2.16
N HIS A 475 11.29 -14.99 3.07
CA HIS A 475 12.55 -14.25 2.93
C HIS A 475 13.76 -15.21 2.87
N ALA A 476 13.80 -16.24 3.69
CA ALA A 476 14.83 -17.26 3.63
C ALA A 476 14.90 -17.98 2.27
N LEU A 477 13.80 -17.98 1.51
CA LEU A 477 13.73 -18.51 0.14
C LEU A 477 14.09 -17.46 -0.93
N GLY A 478 14.49 -16.25 -0.54
CA GLY A 478 14.87 -15.15 -1.45
C GLY A 478 13.70 -14.57 -2.26
N LYS A 479 12.46 -14.72 -1.79
CA LYS A 479 11.26 -14.21 -2.47
C LYS A 479 10.60 -13.12 -1.65
N GLU A 480 10.37 -11.94 -2.23
CA GLU A 480 9.50 -10.94 -1.63
C GLU A 480 8.05 -11.41 -1.65
N THR A 481 7.35 -11.21 -0.52
CA THR A 481 5.93 -11.52 -0.39
C THR A 481 5.12 -10.25 -0.50
N SER A 482 4.34 -10.11 -1.56
CA SER A 482 3.32 -9.05 -1.65
C SER A 482 2.09 -9.42 -0.81
N TRP A 483 1.30 -8.39 -0.45
CA TRP A 483 0.01 -8.60 0.23
C TRP A 483 -0.91 -9.53 -0.53
N GLU A 484 -1.00 -9.37 -1.84
CA GLU A 484 -1.83 -10.21 -2.70
C GLU A 484 -1.36 -11.68 -2.72
N MET A 485 -0.05 -11.93 -2.74
CA MET A 485 0.50 -13.29 -2.65
C MET A 485 0.16 -13.92 -1.30
N TYR A 486 0.31 -13.18 -0.20
CA TYR A 486 -0.03 -13.65 1.14
C TYR A 486 -1.51 -14.02 1.25
N ARG A 487 -2.40 -13.13 0.79
CA ARG A 487 -3.85 -13.34 0.77
C ARG A 487 -4.25 -14.56 -0.06
N ARG A 488 -3.72 -14.70 -1.27
CA ARG A 488 -3.95 -15.88 -2.12
C ARG A 488 -3.49 -17.16 -1.45
N ARG A 489 -2.34 -17.14 -0.80
CA ARG A 489 -1.80 -18.29 -0.08
C ARG A 489 -2.67 -18.69 1.10
N LEU A 490 -3.11 -17.75 1.93
CA LEU A 490 -4.05 -18.02 3.02
C LEU A 490 -5.34 -18.63 2.50
N LYS A 491 -5.92 -18.08 1.44
CA LYS A 491 -7.11 -18.62 0.79
C LYS A 491 -6.91 -20.06 0.31
N MET A 492 -5.76 -20.38 -0.28
CA MET A 492 -5.43 -21.74 -0.69
C MET A 492 -5.27 -22.68 0.51
N LEU A 493 -4.60 -22.24 1.59
CA LEU A 493 -4.39 -23.03 2.80
C LEU A 493 -5.71 -23.32 3.55
N ASN A 494 -6.67 -22.41 3.45
CA ASN A 494 -7.96 -22.51 4.15
C ASN A 494 -9.10 -23.04 3.27
N ARG A 495 -8.88 -23.21 1.97
CA ARG A 495 -9.92 -23.56 0.98
C ARG A 495 -10.79 -24.76 1.35
N ASN A 496 -10.23 -25.73 2.06
CA ASN A 496 -10.91 -26.96 2.45
C ASN A 496 -11.13 -27.03 3.95
N LYS A 497 -11.03 -25.92 4.67
CA LYS A 497 -11.25 -25.87 6.11
C LYS A 497 -12.61 -25.25 6.41
N LEU A 498 -13.23 -25.79 7.44
CA LEU A 498 -14.49 -25.31 8.00
C LEU A 498 -14.27 -24.93 9.46
N ILE A 499 -14.93 -23.88 9.89
CA ILE A 499 -15.11 -23.56 11.30
C ILE A 499 -16.48 -24.07 11.72
N VAL A 500 -16.53 -24.92 12.72
CA VAL A 500 -17.74 -25.58 13.20
C VAL A 500 -18.01 -25.12 14.61
N PHE A 501 -19.22 -24.64 14.86
CA PHE A 501 -19.68 -24.21 16.17
C PHE A 501 -20.58 -25.29 16.81
N VAL A 502 -20.35 -25.50 18.10
CA VAL A 502 -21.12 -26.37 18.95
C VAL A 502 -21.21 -25.73 20.33
N GLU A 503 -22.40 -25.31 20.74
CA GLU A 503 -22.61 -24.57 21.98
C GLU A 503 -21.71 -23.32 22.04
N ASP A 504 -20.94 -23.15 23.11
CA ASP A 504 -20.00 -22.05 23.29
C ASP A 504 -18.58 -22.35 22.75
N ASN A 505 -18.42 -23.41 21.95
CA ASN A 505 -17.12 -23.83 21.44
C ASN A 505 -17.12 -23.83 19.90
N PHE A 506 -15.93 -23.63 19.32
CA PHE A 506 -15.70 -23.87 17.90
C PHE A 506 -14.45 -24.70 17.65
N GLY A 507 -14.43 -25.39 16.52
CA GLY A 507 -13.27 -26.14 16.05
C GLY A 507 -13.02 -25.89 14.57
N ILE A 508 -11.77 -26.09 14.13
CA ILE A 508 -11.36 -25.93 12.74
C ILE A 508 -10.97 -27.29 12.17
N PHE A 509 -11.69 -27.71 11.15
CA PHE A 509 -11.58 -29.03 10.54
C PHE A 509 -11.45 -28.93 9.03
N LEU A 510 -10.89 -29.95 8.39
CA LEU A 510 -11.03 -30.11 6.95
C LEU A 510 -12.47 -30.54 6.60
N SER A 511 -12.98 -30.06 5.47
CA SER A 511 -14.38 -30.31 5.06
C SER A 511 -14.72 -31.81 5.06
N HIS A 512 -13.82 -32.66 4.60
CA HIS A 512 -14.02 -34.11 4.60
C HIS A 512 -14.04 -34.71 6.03
N GLU A 513 -13.30 -34.11 6.99
CA GLU A 513 -13.27 -34.57 8.37
C GLU A 513 -14.62 -34.29 9.05
N VAL A 514 -15.26 -33.14 8.81
CA VAL A 514 -16.60 -32.83 9.31
C VAL A 514 -17.60 -33.81 8.76
N ILE A 515 -17.61 -34.04 7.46
CA ILE A 515 -18.49 -34.99 6.78
C ILE A 515 -18.34 -36.40 7.39
N MET A 516 -17.13 -36.83 7.64
CA MET A 516 -16.85 -38.14 8.21
C MET A 516 -17.24 -38.23 9.69
N LEU A 517 -16.93 -37.20 10.50
CA LEU A 517 -17.29 -37.18 11.92
C LEU A 517 -18.82 -37.22 12.11
N THR A 518 -19.57 -36.52 11.26
CA THR A 518 -21.05 -36.51 11.30
C THR A 518 -21.70 -37.69 10.60
N ASP A 519 -20.90 -38.61 10.01
CA ASP A 519 -21.38 -39.82 9.35
C ASP A 519 -22.37 -39.57 8.20
N VAL A 520 -22.19 -38.43 7.52
CA VAL A 520 -22.96 -38.13 6.30
C VAL A 520 -22.54 -39.10 5.19
N PRO A 521 -23.47 -39.84 4.58
CA PRO A 521 -23.12 -40.83 3.57
C PRO A 521 -22.60 -40.18 2.28
N VAL A 522 -21.28 -40.17 2.11
CA VAL A 522 -20.59 -39.71 0.88
C VAL A 522 -19.92 -40.91 0.23
N HIS A 523 -20.46 -41.37 -0.88
CA HIS A 523 -20.13 -42.65 -1.50
C HIS A 523 -18.68 -42.86 -2.00
N LYS A 524 -17.80 -41.85 -2.00
CA LYS A 524 -16.46 -41.98 -2.57
C LYS A 524 -15.28 -41.53 -1.71
N THR A 525 -15.45 -40.59 -0.76
CA THR A 525 -14.35 -39.84 -0.17
C THR A 525 -13.50 -40.63 0.84
N ALA A 526 -14.06 -41.52 1.62
CA ALA A 526 -13.32 -42.24 2.65
C ALA A 526 -12.32 -43.26 2.11
N LYS A 527 -12.69 -43.95 1.01
CA LYS A 527 -11.79 -44.94 0.37
C LYS A 527 -10.62 -44.29 -0.35
N GLU A 528 -10.83 -43.12 -0.92
CA GLU A 528 -9.80 -42.39 -1.70
C GLU A 528 -8.77 -41.68 -0.80
N LEU A 529 -9.17 -41.27 0.41
CA LEU A 529 -8.32 -40.52 1.34
C LEU A 529 -7.58 -41.42 2.34
N GLY A 530 -7.92 -42.69 2.43
CA GLY A 530 -7.30 -43.63 3.36
C GLY A 530 -7.48 -43.32 4.84
N VAL A 531 -8.49 -42.47 5.19
CA VAL A 531 -8.80 -42.06 6.56
C VAL A 531 -10.14 -42.65 7.01
N THR A 532 -10.23 -43.00 8.27
CA THR A 532 -11.47 -43.53 8.88
C THR A 532 -12.04 -42.52 9.87
N ARG A 533 -13.36 -42.63 10.14
CA ARG A 533 -14.03 -41.82 11.15
C ARG A 533 -13.33 -41.89 12.51
N SER A 534 -12.95 -43.11 12.92
CA SER A 534 -12.21 -43.36 14.16
C SER A 534 -10.83 -42.70 14.17
N SER A 535 -10.10 -42.74 13.05
CA SER A 535 -8.77 -42.11 12.98
C SER A 535 -8.83 -40.58 13.07
N ILE A 536 -9.90 -39.96 12.55
CA ILE A 536 -10.12 -38.52 12.69
C ILE A 536 -10.47 -38.17 14.14
N TYR A 537 -11.35 -38.93 14.76
CA TYR A 537 -11.71 -38.75 16.18
C TYR A 537 -10.45 -38.80 17.06
N THR A 538 -9.64 -39.85 16.93
CA THR A 538 -8.39 -39.99 17.69
C THR A 538 -7.40 -38.85 17.41
N LYS A 539 -7.33 -38.36 16.16
CA LYS A 539 -6.46 -37.23 15.78
C LYS A 539 -6.74 -35.98 16.62
N TYR A 540 -8.01 -35.67 16.86
CA TYR A 540 -8.41 -34.41 17.55
C TYR A 540 -8.53 -34.59 19.06
N THR A 541 -9.04 -35.71 19.54
CA THR A 541 -9.30 -35.95 20.96
C THR A 541 -8.14 -36.60 21.70
N GLY A 542 -7.25 -37.28 21.00
CA GLY A 542 -6.21 -38.13 21.57
C GLY A 542 -6.75 -39.42 22.20
N LEU A 543 -8.05 -39.67 22.10
CA LEU A 543 -8.76 -40.81 22.73
C LEU A 543 -9.17 -41.87 21.68
N SER A 544 -9.41 -43.10 22.15
CA SER A 544 -10.08 -44.11 21.33
C SER A 544 -11.57 -43.75 21.20
N PRO A 545 -12.18 -43.97 20.01
CA PRO A 545 -13.63 -43.75 19.84
C PRO A 545 -14.44 -44.52 20.83
N PRO A 546 -15.54 -43.92 21.35
CA PRO A 546 -16.47 -44.60 22.25
C PRO A 546 -17.22 -45.78 21.61
#